data_2afb663597ad6f41ab5aa112fb460e00
#
_entry.id   2afb663597ad6f41ab5aa112fb460e00
#
_cell.length_a   1.000
_cell.length_b   1.000
_cell.length_c   1.000
_cell.angle_alpha   90.00
_cell.angle_beta   90.00
_cell.angle_gamma   90.00
#
_symmetry.space_group_name_H-M   'P 1'
#
loop_
_entity.id
_entity.type
_entity.pdbx_description
1 polymer ?
#
loop_
_entity_poly.entity_id
_entity_poly.type
_entity_poly.pdbx_seq_one_letter_code
_entity_poly.pdbx_strand_id
1 'polypeptide(L)'
;MPASNQPAVLVLPSAPTVEGQEYFVAEEKLLSGNPRQTVWLEYEDPSGQFFVGVWSSEIGEWRIRYTEHEYCRILDGRSVITDEAGHSVNVVAGSEFTIPAGFAGTWRVVEPTRKRFTMYEAKSA
;
A
#
# COMPACT_ATOMS: atom_id res chain seq x y z
N MET A 1 -22.73 -31.45 -14.49
CA MET A 1 -22.65 -30.72 -13.20
C MET A 1 -22.43 -29.24 -13.47
N PRO A 2 -23.29 -28.38 -12.99
CA PRO A 2 -23.01 -26.97 -13.08
C PRO A 2 -21.80 -26.64 -12.23
N ALA A 3 -21.00 -25.69 -12.69
CA ALA A 3 -19.90 -25.17 -11.91
C ALA A 3 -20.44 -24.50 -10.66
N SER A 4 -19.72 -24.62 -9.56
CA SER A 4 -20.04 -23.89 -8.34
C SER A 4 -19.86 -22.40 -8.57
N ASN A 5 -20.83 -21.60 -8.15
CA ASN A 5 -20.72 -20.14 -8.16
C ASN A 5 -20.09 -19.62 -6.85
N GLN A 6 -19.65 -20.53 -6.00
CA GLN A 6 -19.00 -20.16 -4.75
C GLN A 6 -17.63 -19.55 -5.02
N PRO A 7 -17.33 -18.39 -4.41
CA PRO A 7 -15.98 -17.83 -4.48
C PRO A 7 -14.98 -18.78 -3.80
N ALA A 8 -13.81 -18.90 -4.38
CA ALA A 8 -12.74 -19.68 -3.77
C ALA A 8 -11.99 -18.84 -2.75
N VAL A 9 -11.45 -19.50 -1.71
CA VAL A 9 -10.51 -18.85 -0.81
C VAL A 9 -9.20 -18.64 -1.56
N LEU A 10 -8.69 -17.42 -1.54
CA LEU A 10 -7.41 -17.07 -2.15
C LEU A 10 -6.35 -17.04 -1.08
N VAL A 11 -5.41 -17.97 -1.15
CA VAL A 11 -4.26 -17.99 -0.23
C VAL A 11 -3.21 -17.05 -0.78
N LEU A 12 -2.77 -16.10 0.06
CA LEU A 12 -1.78 -15.10 -0.35
C LEU A 12 -0.39 -15.58 0.06
N PRO A 13 0.48 -15.91 -0.92
CA PRO A 13 1.82 -16.37 -0.60
C PRO A 13 2.68 -15.24 -0.04
N SER A 14 3.73 -15.59 0.70
CA SER A 14 4.65 -14.58 1.25
C SER A 14 5.36 -13.80 0.15
N ALA A 15 5.55 -14.41 -1.02
CA ALA A 15 6.05 -13.73 -2.21
C ALA A 15 4.95 -13.76 -3.27
N PRO A 16 4.54 -12.59 -3.81
CA PRO A 16 3.48 -12.55 -4.81
C PRO A 16 3.86 -13.34 -6.06
N THR A 17 2.86 -14.01 -6.66
CA THR A 17 3.03 -14.75 -7.90
C THR A 17 2.45 -14.00 -9.10
N VAL A 18 1.73 -12.92 -8.87
CA VAL A 18 1.20 -12.06 -9.94
C VAL A 18 2.31 -11.14 -10.45
N GLU A 19 2.11 -10.58 -11.63
CA GLU A 19 3.06 -9.63 -12.19
C GLU A 19 3.01 -8.31 -11.42
N GLY A 20 4.20 -7.76 -11.10
CA GLY A 20 4.30 -6.46 -10.45
C GLY A 20 4.21 -5.33 -11.47
N GLN A 21 3.59 -4.23 -11.05
CA GLN A 21 3.51 -3.00 -11.84
C GLN A 21 4.47 -1.99 -11.23
N GLU A 22 5.49 -1.58 -12.00
CA GLU A 22 6.46 -0.59 -11.55
C GLU A 22 5.96 0.82 -11.91
N TYR A 23 6.23 1.78 -11.01
CA TYR A 23 5.87 3.18 -11.24
C TYR A 23 6.74 4.09 -10.37
N PHE A 24 6.68 5.39 -10.67
CA PHE A 24 7.37 6.42 -9.90
C PHE A 24 6.34 7.40 -9.34
N VAL A 25 6.70 8.03 -8.23
CA VAL A 25 5.86 9.07 -7.63
C VAL A 25 5.77 10.25 -8.59
N ALA A 26 4.57 10.85 -8.70
CA ALA A 26 4.39 12.06 -9.49
C ALA A 26 5.33 13.15 -8.99
N GLU A 27 5.98 13.86 -9.92
CA GLU A 27 7.03 14.82 -9.61
C GLU A 27 6.58 15.87 -8.59
N GLU A 28 5.35 16.36 -8.72
CA GLU A 28 4.80 17.40 -7.84
C GLU A 28 4.61 16.94 -6.39
N LYS A 29 4.60 15.62 -6.14
CA LYS A 29 4.48 15.06 -4.80
C LYS A 29 5.84 14.71 -4.21
N LEU A 30 6.86 14.61 -5.05
CA LEU A 30 8.17 14.12 -4.65
C LEU A 30 8.89 15.14 -3.78
N LEU A 31 9.42 14.70 -2.63
CA LEU A 31 10.19 15.53 -1.71
C LEU A 31 11.68 15.20 -1.74
N SER A 32 12.04 13.93 -1.88
CA SER A 32 13.44 13.54 -2.01
C SER A 32 13.58 12.20 -2.72
N GLY A 33 14.70 12.03 -3.43
CA GLY A 33 14.99 10.83 -4.21
C GLY A 33 14.07 10.73 -5.43
N ASN A 34 14.07 9.57 -6.04
CA ASN A 34 13.12 9.20 -7.09
C ASN A 34 12.87 7.70 -6.97
N PRO A 35 12.15 7.27 -5.91
CA PRO A 35 12.03 5.84 -5.59
C PRO A 35 11.17 5.12 -6.60
N ARG A 36 11.71 4.02 -7.16
CA ARG A 36 10.91 3.09 -7.92
C ARG A 36 10.00 2.34 -6.98
N GLN A 37 8.73 2.31 -7.31
CA GLN A 37 7.74 1.57 -6.55
C GLN A 37 7.21 0.42 -7.39
N THR A 38 6.77 -0.64 -6.72
CA THR A 38 6.16 -1.78 -7.39
C THR A 38 4.93 -2.19 -6.60
N VAL A 39 3.84 -2.47 -7.30
CA VAL A 39 2.63 -3.00 -6.68
C VAL A 39 2.30 -4.34 -7.32
N TRP A 40 2.01 -5.32 -6.47
CA TRP A 40 1.51 -6.64 -6.88
C TRP A 40 0.07 -6.72 -6.38
N LEU A 41 -0.90 -6.46 -7.27
CA LEU A 41 -2.31 -6.53 -6.92
C LEU A 41 -2.76 -7.98 -7.03
N GLU A 42 -3.05 -8.59 -5.88
CA GLU A 42 -3.40 -10.00 -5.81
C GLU A 42 -4.90 -10.25 -5.85
N TYR A 43 -5.68 -9.28 -5.42
CA TYR A 43 -7.13 -9.37 -5.43
C TYR A 43 -7.77 -7.99 -5.53
N GLU A 44 -8.79 -7.90 -6.37
CA GLU A 44 -9.69 -6.76 -6.44
C GLU A 44 -11.10 -7.32 -6.50
N ASP A 45 -12.01 -6.84 -5.63
CA ASP A 45 -13.38 -7.32 -5.64
C ASP A 45 -14.16 -6.80 -6.87
N PRO A 46 -15.28 -7.44 -7.24
CA PRO A 46 -16.01 -7.01 -8.43
C PRO A 46 -16.51 -5.57 -8.40
N SER A 47 -16.71 -4.99 -7.21
CA SER A 47 -17.16 -3.60 -7.09
C SER A 47 -16.03 -2.60 -7.33
N GLY A 48 -14.77 -3.05 -7.29
CA GLY A 48 -13.61 -2.17 -7.40
C GLY A 48 -13.40 -1.30 -6.18
N GLN A 49 -13.85 -1.74 -5.00
CA GLN A 49 -13.72 -0.98 -3.76
C GLN A 49 -12.77 -1.63 -2.77
N PHE A 50 -12.46 -2.91 -2.95
CA PHE A 50 -11.64 -3.67 -2.00
C PHE A 50 -10.45 -4.29 -2.74
N PHE A 51 -9.25 -4.05 -2.22
CA PHE A 51 -8.00 -4.46 -2.87
C PHE A 51 -7.07 -5.11 -1.85
N VAL A 52 -6.37 -6.16 -2.27
CA VAL A 52 -5.33 -6.80 -1.46
C VAL A 52 -4.10 -7.02 -2.32
N GLY A 53 -2.93 -6.70 -1.79
CA GLY A 53 -1.70 -6.91 -2.52
C GLY A 53 -0.45 -6.66 -1.69
N VAL A 54 0.66 -6.54 -2.41
CA VAL A 54 1.97 -6.21 -1.84
C VAL A 54 2.51 -5.00 -2.58
N TRP A 55 3.21 -4.15 -1.85
CA TRP A 55 3.84 -2.95 -2.38
C TRP A 55 5.26 -2.87 -1.87
N SER A 56 6.15 -2.35 -2.71
CA SER A 56 7.53 -2.08 -2.31
C SER A 56 7.98 -0.73 -2.84
N SER A 57 8.97 -0.14 -2.18
CA SER A 57 9.57 1.12 -2.63
C SER A 57 11.05 1.18 -2.27
N GLU A 58 11.82 1.80 -3.15
CA GLU A 58 13.18 2.25 -2.89
C GLU A 58 13.17 3.44 -1.94
N ILE A 59 14.36 3.84 -1.46
CA ILE A 59 14.53 4.98 -0.56
C ILE A 59 14.05 6.27 -1.24
N GLY A 60 13.28 7.07 -0.51
CA GLY A 60 12.77 8.34 -0.97
C GLY A 60 11.68 8.86 -0.04
N GLU A 61 11.17 10.05 -0.36
CA GLU A 61 10.11 10.68 0.43
C GLU A 61 9.16 11.42 -0.48
N TRP A 62 7.86 11.34 -0.20
CA TRP A 62 6.84 12.01 -0.99
C TRP A 62 5.61 12.33 -0.15
N ARG A 63 4.79 13.26 -0.66
CA ARG A 63 3.52 13.60 -0.05
C ARG A 63 2.47 12.55 -0.40
N ILE A 64 1.65 12.22 0.58
CA ILE A 64 0.53 11.30 0.41
C ILE A 64 -0.76 11.97 0.85
N ARG A 65 -1.85 11.63 0.16
CA ARG A 65 -3.21 12.02 0.53
C ARG A 65 -4.09 10.83 0.20
N TYR A 66 -4.68 10.25 1.23
CA TYR A 66 -5.47 9.03 1.08
C TYR A 66 -6.95 9.34 0.93
N THR A 67 -7.55 8.82 -0.13
CA THR A 67 -9.01 8.81 -0.29
C THR A 67 -9.60 7.49 0.17
N GLU A 68 -8.74 6.47 0.31
CA GLU A 68 -9.09 5.13 0.77
C GLU A 68 -8.63 4.90 2.20
N HIS A 69 -9.21 3.88 2.85
CA HIS A 69 -8.67 3.32 4.08
C HIS A 69 -7.65 2.26 3.69
N GLU A 70 -6.52 2.22 4.37
CA GLU A 70 -5.50 1.21 4.09
C GLU A 70 -5.03 0.56 5.37
N TYR A 71 -5.09 -0.78 5.42
CA TYR A 71 -4.42 -1.56 6.45
C TYR A 71 -3.11 -2.07 5.88
N CYS A 72 -2.03 -1.95 6.66
CA CYS A 72 -0.69 -2.34 6.24
C CYS A 72 0.00 -3.22 7.27
N ARG A 73 0.77 -4.17 6.76
CA ARG A 73 1.76 -4.90 7.56
C ARG A 73 3.09 -4.78 6.83
N ILE A 74 4.10 -4.26 7.52
CA ILE A 74 5.43 -4.15 6.94
C ILE A 74 6.10 -5.53 6.93
N LEU A 75 6.60 -5.92 5.78
CA LEU A 75 7.29 -7.21 5.58
C LEU A 75 8.81 -7.04 5.69
N ASP A 76 9.35 -5.97 5.13
CA ASP A 76 10.77 -5.66 5.13
C ASP A 76 11.00 -4.16 5.18
N GLY A 77 12.13 -3.73 5.73
CA GLY A 77 12.58 -2.37 5.68
C GLY A 77 12.06 -1.49 6.80
N ARG A 78 12.18 -0.18 6.59
CA ARG A 78 11.76 0.83 7.55
C ARG A 78 11.26 2.07 6.84
N SER A 79 10.13 2.58 7.30
CA SER A 79 9.54 3.82 6.79
C SER A 79 9.06 4.68 7.94
N VAL A 80 8.90 5.96 7.68
CA VAL A 80 8.36 6.94 8.62
C VAL A 80 7.18 7.63 7.95
N ILE A 81 6.02 7.62 8.60
CA ILE A 81 4.82 8.27 8.10
C ILE A 81 4.55 9.44 9.03
N THR A 82 4.44 10.65 8.47
CA THR A 82 4.26 11.88 9.23
C THR A 82 2.98 12.56 8.79
N ASP A 83 2.12 12.96 9.75
CA ASP A 83 0.89 13.67 9.45
C ASP A 83 1.17 15.18 9.30
N GLU A 84 0.13 15.95 8.94
CA GLU A 84 0.28 17.39 8.72
C GLU A 84 0.56 18.17 10.02
N ALA A 85 0.28 17.58 11.18
CA ALA A 85 0.59 18.18 12.48
C ALA A 85 2.03 17.88 12.93
N GLY A 86 2.77 17.09 12.16
CA GLY A 86 4.15 16.76 12.45
C GLY A 86 4.34 15.51 13.31
N HIS A 87 3.29 14.76 13.59
CA HIS A 87 3.39 13.50 14.32
C HIS A 87 3.89 12.40 13.39
N SER A 88 4.95 11.71 13.79
CA SER A 88 5.57 10.66 12.99
C SER A 88 5.37 9.29 13.61
N VAL A 89 5.13 8.30 12.76
CA VAL A 89 5.07 6.89 13.14
C VAL A 89 6.19 6.17 12.40
N ASN A 90 7.06 5.50 13.16
CA ASN A 90 8.13 4.70 12.59
C ASN A 90 7.64 3.26 12.46
N VAL A 91 7.69 2.70 11.25
CA VAL A 91 7.21 1.37 10.95
C VAL A 91 8.34 0.50 10.43
N VAL A 92 8.42 -0.72 10.94
CA VAL A 92 9.48 -1.70 10.63
C VAL A 92 8.84 -3.06 10.36
N ALA A 93 9.66 -4.04 9.95
CA ALA A 93 9.16 -5.39 9.70
C ALA A 93 8.33 -5.89 10.89
N GLY A 94 7.12 -6.36 10.62
CA GLY A 94 6.16 -6.81 11.63
C GLY A 94 5.21 -5.72 12.14
N SER A 95 5.48 -4.44 11.87
CA SER A 95 4.55 -3.36 12.24
C SER A 95 3.25 -3.50 11.47
N GLU A 96 2.14 -3.30 12.18
CA GLU A 96 0.80 -3.28 11.58
C GLU A 96 0.15 -1.95 11.93
N PHE A 97 -0.50 -1.34 10.95
CA PHE A 97 -1.14 -0.04 11.15
C PHE A 97 -2.21 0.20 10.10
N THR A 98 -3.09 1.13 10.40
CA THR A 98 -4.15 1.55 9.48
C THR A 98 -4.01 3.04 9.20
N ILE A 99 -4.10 3.40 7.93
CA ILE A 99 -4.16 4.80 7.50
C ILE A 99 -5.61 5.07 7.09
N PRO A 100 -6.35 5.87 7.86
CA PRO A 100 -7.75 6.18 7.53
C PRO A 100 -7.87 7.06 6.29
N ALA A 101 -8.97 6.94 5.59
CA ALA A 101 -9.30 7.84 4.48
C ALA A 101 -9.32 9.29 5.00
N GLY A 102 -8.80 10.20 4.17
CA GLY A 102 -8.65 11.59 4.54
C GLY A 102 -7.29 11.94 5.12
N PHE A 103 -6.45 10.96 5.40
CA PHE A 103 -5.10 11.21 5.88
C PHE A 103 -4.28 11.98 4.83
N ALA A 104 -3.55 12.99 5.29
CA ALA A 104 -2.59 13.72 4.47
C ALA A 104 -1.30 13.89 5.26
N GLY A 105 -0.18 13.74 4.57
CA GLY A 105 1.13 13.83 5.20
C GLY A 105 2.23 13.40 4.26
N THR A 106 3.26 12.74 4.80
CA THR A 106 4.39 12.25 4.02
C THR A 106 4.69 10.80 4.34
N TRP A 107 5.21 10.09 3.35
CA TRP A 107 5.77 8.76 3.52
C TRP A 107 7.25 8.85 3.18
N ARG A 108 8.10 8.48 4.14
CA ARG A 108 9.53 8.44 3.94
C ARG A 108 10.03 7.00 4.05
N VAL A 109 10.62 6.49 2.98
CA VAL A 109 11.28 5.19 2.99
C VAL A 109 12.72 5.42 3.41
N VAL A 110 13.08 4.93 4.60
CA VAL A 110 14.44 5.06 5.16
C VAL A 110 15.29 3.88 4.72
N GLU A 111 14.71 2.69 4.72
CA GLU A 111 15.30 1.48 4.15
C GLU A 111 14.28 0.89 3.20
N PRO A 112 14.69 0.31 2.05
CA PRO A 112 13.73 -0.21 1.08
C PRO A 112 12.63 -1.00 1.78
N THR A 113 11.39 -0.59 1.57
CA THR A 113 10.25 -1.08 2.33
C THR A 113 9.35 -1.93 1.46
N ARG A 114 8.87 -3.02 2.01
CA ARG A 114 7.86 -3.88 1.39
C ARG A 114 6.76 -4.11 2.39
N LYS A 115 5.51 -4.00 1.94
CA LYS A 115 4.35 -4.18 2.82
C LYS A 115 3.28 -5.02 2.13
N ARG A 116 2.51 -5.75 2.93
CA ARG A 116 1.23 -6.28 2.51
C ARG A 116 0.18 -5.24 2.85
N PHE A 117 -0.74 -4.99 1.92
CA PHE A 117 -1.78 -4.00 2.13
C PHE A 117 -3.16 -4.56 1.83
N THR A 118 -4.15 -3.98 2.48
CA THR A 118 -5.56 -4.13 2.18
C THR A 118 -6.16 -2.73 2.11
N MET A 119 -6.82 -2.41 1.00
CA MET A 119 -7.42 -1.10 0.80
C MET A 119 -8.93 -1.21 0.59
N TYR A 120 -9.65 -0.26 1.16
CA TYR A 120 -11.06 -0.07 0.89
C TYR A 120 -11.29 1.38 0.47
N GLU A 121 -11.81 1.56 -0.75
CA GLU A 121 -12.17 2.88 -1.24
C GLU A 121 -13.66 2.91 -1.52
N ALA A 122 -14.41 3.64 -0.70
CA ALA A 122 -15.84 3.77 -0.89
C ALA A 122 -16.13 4.52 -2.19
N LYS A 123 -17.07 4.02 -2.97
CA LYS A 123 -17.52 4.73 -4.16
C LYS A 123 -18.51 5.80 -3.77
N SER A 124 -18.43 6.94 -4.45
CA SER A 124 -19.43 8.00 -4.29
C SER A 124 -20.79 7.50 -4.75
N ALA A 125 -21.81 7.86 -4.01
CA ALA A 125 -23.19 7.53 -4.35
C ALA A 125 -23.65 8.27 -5.62
#